data_93a154b13f3e057670c68bc83e870f7a
#
_entry.id   93a154b13f3e057670c68bc83e870f7a
#
_cell.length_a   1.000
_cell.length_b   1.000
_cell.length_c   1.000
_cell.angle_alpha   90.00
_cell.angle_beta   90.00
_cell.angle_gamma   90.00
#
_symmetry.space_group_name_H-M   'P 1'
#
loop_
_entity.id
_entity.type
_entity.pdbx_description
1 polymer ?
#
loop_
_entity_poly.entity_id
_entity_poly.type
_entity_poly.pdbx_seq_one_letter_code
_entity_poly.pdbx_strand_id
1 'polypeptide(L)'
;MALNLFDRGAPFDEEELANRYRHILSPEDRDRLPAYAALCDALAESRTALELLGAVQARQQNPTLILAILHYLALTGHLVLGPLYGELHEGHPVTPEAFARSVIEVLEAEPALLRRQLWRSTQTNEPNRSAVLAAAIGDVARTLGHSQITLIDVGTSMGFNLFPDHVTVLDRDQGDDAALVTECFTPGFVRSPVPFIGRRVGLDQNLLHPTKTDDVAWLTACLWPEESRRLRRFTALLEQMKQWPEPVRVAGNAVDLIDYEVTFDDTPTYVINSWVLAYFSLEERAQWRNTMDYHFAEREDLVWISMEHPSINDTLRFPEAPKNVPRPGASEIVVTSSFYPSIHWGWSHPHGHWFSVDSGPKA
;
A
#
# COMPACT_ATOMS: atom_id res chain seq x y z
N MET A 1 -19.44 13.99 -12.60
CA MET A 1 -20.62 13.14 -12.37
C MET A 1 -20.38 12.45 -11.03
N ALA A 2 -21.03 12.85 -9.94
CA ALA A 2 -20.81 12.25 -8.62
C ALA A 2 -21.26 10.80 -8.69
N LEU A 3 -20.33 9.85 -8.60
CA LEU A 3 -20.62 8.44 -8.41
C LEU A 3 -21.51 8.31 -7.16
N ASN A 4 -22.65 7.66 -7.31
CA ASN A 4 -23.52 7.30 -6.20
C ASN A 4 -22.80 6.25 -5.35
N LEU A 5 -21.99 6.69 -4.40
CA LEU A 5 -21.15 5.84 -3.53
C LEU A 5 -21.98 5.04 -2.52
N PHE A 6 -23.29 5.34 -2.43
CA PHE A 6 -24.18 4.72 -1.46
C PHE A 6 -25.26 3.93 -2.18
N ASP A 7 -25.22 2.62 -2.06
CA ASP A 7 -26.32 1.75 -2.44
C ASP A 7 -27.36 1.76 -1.30
N ARG A 8 -28.36 2.64 -1.41
CA ARG A 8 -29.41 2.76 -0.41
C ARG A 8 -30.32 1.54 -0.51
N GLY A 9 -30.02 0.51 0.24
CA GLY A 9 -30.98 -0.54 0.57
C GLY A 9 -30.73 -1.92 -0.03
N ALA A 10 -29.53 -2.25 -0.51
CA ALA A 10 -29.19 -3.67 -0.65
C ALA A 10 -29.11 -4.30 0.75
N PRO A 11 -29.82 -5.43 1.01
CA PRO A 11 -29.67 -6.14 2.27
C PRO A 11 -28.21 -6.60 2.35
N PHE A 12 -27.48 -6.16 3.38
CA PHE A 12 -26.16 -6.69 3.71
C PHE A 12 -26.30 -7.85 4.68
N ASP A 13 -25.39 -8.80 4.56
CA ASP A 13 -25.31 -9.93 5.49
C ASP A 13 -24.55 -9.48 6.74
N GLU A 14 -25.31 -9.25 7.84
CA GLU A 14 -24.74 -8.80 9.12
C GLU A 14 -23.69 -9.80 9.65
N GLU A 15 -23.95 -11.11 9.52
CA GLU A 15 -23.00 -12.13 9.99
C GLU A 15 -21.73 -12.19 9.14
N GLU A 16 -21.86 -12.00 7.84
CA GLU A 16 -20.69 -11.90 6.96
C GLU A 16 -19.82 -10.69 7.34
N LEU A 17 -20.43 -9.51 7.56
CA LEU A 17 -19.68 -8.33 7.96
C LEU A 17 -19.06 -8.45 9.35
N ALA A 18 -19.79 -9.03 10.31
CA ALA A 18 -19.27 -9.33 11.64
C ALA A 18 -18.05 -10.27 11.56
N ASN A 19 -18.13 -11.31 10.73
CA ASN A 19 -17.01 -12.23 10.51
C ASN A 19 -15.80 -11.55 9.87
N ARG A 20 -16.00 -10.58 8.97
CA ARG A 20 -14.89 -9.78 8.42
C ARG A 20 -14.16 -9.00 9.52
N TYR A 21 -14.85 -8.41 10.50
CA TYR A 21 -14.23 -7.76 11.67
C TYR A 21 -13.44 -8.75 12.53
N ARG A 22 -14.01 -9.92 12.84
CA ARG A 22 -13.34 -10.95 13.68
C ARG A 22 -12.07 -11.49 13.06
N HIS A 23 -11.97 -11.49 11.71
CA HIS A 23 -10.86 -12.09 10.97
C HIS A 23 -9.94 -11.11 10.26
N ILE A 24 -10.12 -9.78 10.45
CA ILE A 24 -9.26 -8.77 9.81
C ILE A 24 -7.82 -8.82 10.33
N LEU A 25 -7.63 -9.19 11.59
CA LEU A 25 -6.32 -9.39 12.21
C LEU A 25 -6.00 -10.88 12.25
N SER A 26 -4.78 -11.23 11.83
CA SER A 26 -4.24 -12.58 12.02
C SER A 26 -4.11 -12.89 13.53
N PRO A 27 -4.01 -14.16 13.94
CA PRO A 27 -3.75 -14.50 15.34
C PRO A 27 -2.49 -13.80 15.89
N GLU A 28 -1.41 -13.72 15.12
CA GLU A 28 -0.17 -13.03 15.49
C GLU A 28 -0.40 -11.52 15.68
N ASP A 29 -1.17 -10.90 14.78
CA ASP A 29 -1.51 -9.48 14.90
C ASP A 29 -2.41 -9.21 16.08
N ARG A 30 -3.33 -10.10 16.43
CA ARG A 30 -4.18 -9.96 17.61
C ARG A 30 -3.38 -9.93 18.91
N ASP A 31 -2.33 -10.76 19.00
CA ASP A 31 -1.42 -10.75 20.15
C ASP A 31 -0.58 -9.45 20.22
N ARG A 32 -0.22 -8.93 19.07
CA ARG A 32 0.61 -7.72 18.94
C ARG A 32 -0.17 -6.41 19.07
N LEU A 33 -1.47 -6.42 18.75
CA LEU A 33 -2.36 -5.27 18.70
C LEU A 33 -3.62 -5.51 19.58
N PRO A 34 -3.48 -5.72 20.89
CA PRO A 34 -4.57 -6.14 21.76
C PRO A 34 -5.72 -5.13 21.83
N ALA A 35 -5.45 -3.81 21.80
CA ALA A 35 -6.51 -2.81 21.82
C ALA A 35 -7.33 -2.82 20.51
N TYR A 36 -6.67 -2.97 19.35
CA TYR A 36 -7.35 -3.10 18.07
C TYR A 36 -8.08 -4.44 17.92
N ALA A 37 -7.54 -5.52 18.49
CA ALA A 37 -8.21 -6.81 18.52
C ALA A 37 -9.53 -6.72 19.30
N ALA A 38 -9.51 -6.13 20.51
CA ALA A 38 -10.71 -5.90 21.30
C ALA A 38 -11.72 -4.96 20.58
N LEU A 39 -11.21 -3.92 19.90
CA LEU A 39 -12.06 -3.03 19.10
C LEU A 39 -12.71 -3.77 17.92
N CYS A 40 -11.98 -4.62 17.21
CA CYS A 40 -12.55 -5.43 16.11
C CYS A 40 -13.66 -6.33 16.60
N ASP A 41 -13.49 -7.00 17.75
CA ASP A 41 -14.51 -7.85 18.35
C ASP A 41 -15.76 -7.02 18.75
N ALA A 42 -15.56 -5.85 19.34
CA ALA A 42 -16.65 -4.96 19.70
C ALA A 42 -17.41 -4.38 18.49
N LEU A 43 -16.68 -4.04 17.40
CA LEU A 43 -17.28 -3.60 16.13
C LEU A 43 -18.09 -4.71 15.47
N ALA A 44 -17.66 -5.98 15.58
CA ALA A 44 -18.40 -7.13 15.07
C ALA A 44 -19.75 -7.34 15.77
N GLU A 45 -19.92 -6.83 17.01
CA GLU A 45 -21.15 -6.89 17.80
C GLU A 45 -21.98 -5.61 17.71
N SER A 46 -21.41 -4.51 17.18
CA SER A 46 -22.10 -3.23 17.05
C SER A 46 -22.93 -3.17 15.78
N ARG A 47 -24.26 -3.17 15.93
CA ARG A 47 -25.17 -3.01 14.79
C ARG A 47 -24.89 -1.72 14.02
N THR A 48 -24.58 -0.62 14.70
CA THR A 48 -24.23 0.66 14.07
C THR A 48 -22.99 0.52 13.19
N ALA A 49 -21.94 -0.19 13.63
CA ALA A 49 -20.73 -0.45 12.84
C ALA A 49 -21.05 -1.28 11.58
N LEU A 50 -21.87 -2.32 11.72
CA LEU A 50 -22.29 -3.17 10.60
C LEU A 50 -23.13 -2.39 9.58
N GLU A 51 -24.09 -1.56 10.04
CA GLU A 51 -24.88 -0.68 9.18
C GLU A 51 -24.02 0.36 8.43
N LEU A 52 -23.02 0.94 9.09
CA LEU A 52 -22.07 1.87 8.45
C LEU A 52 -21.26 1.18 7.38
N LEU A 53 -20.70 -0.01 7.68
CA LEU A 53 -19.91 -0.77 6.72
C LEU A 53 -20.78 -1.33 5.58
N GLY A 54 -22.01 -1.76 5.87
CA GLY A 54 -22.98 -2.21 4.87
C GLY A 54 -23.47 -1.11 3.92
N ALA A 55 -23.36 0.17 4.35
CA ALA A 55 -23.80 1.31 3.53
C ALA A 55 -22.85 1.67 2.39
N VAL A 56 -21.62 1.11 2.34
CA VAL A 56 -20.68 1.33 1.24
C VAL A 56 -20.79 0.22 0.17
N GLN A 57 -20.27 0.48 -1.01
CA GLN A 57 -20.25 -0.53 -2.09
C GLN A 57 -19.52 -1.81 -1.65
N ALA A 58 -19.96 -2.96 -2.11
CA ALA A 58 -19.45 -4.28 -1.71
C ALA A 58 -17.91 -4.40 -1.77
N ARG A 59 -17.27 -3.83 -2.79
CA ARG A 59 -15.81 -3.78 -2.94
C ARG A 59 -15.09 -2.95 -1.87
N GLN A 60 -15.81 -2.05 -1.19
CA GLN A 60 -15.27 -1.18 -0.13
C GLN A 60 -15.67 -1.65 1.27
N GLN A 61 -16.45 -2.72 1.39
CA GLN A 61 -16.88 -3.28 2.68
C GLN A 61 -15.72 -4.00 3.39
N ASN A 62 -14.64 -3.26 3.64
CA ASN A 62 -13.51 -3.73 4.40
C ASN A 62 -13.53 -3.08 5.80
N PRO A 63 -13.47 -3.86 6.89
CA PRO A 63 -13.43 -3.36 8.27
C PRO A 63 -12.40 -2.26 8.51
N THR A 64 -11.27 -2.29 7.79
CA THR A 64 -10.23 -1.26 7.87
C THR A 64 -10.77 0.14 7.61
N LEU A 65 -11.84 0.29 6.83
CA LEU A 65 -12.45 1.60 6.56
C LEU A 65 -13.00 2.25 7.84
N ILE A 66 -13.77 1.51 8.62
CA ILE A 66 -14.36 2.03 9.87
C ILE A 66 -13.26 2.28 10.90
N LEU A 67 -12.27 1.38 11.01
CA LEU A 67 -11.09 1.57 11.87
C LEU A 67 -10.32 2.83 11.49
N ALA A 68 -10.06 3.05 10.21
CA ALA A 68 -9.38 4.25 9.73
C ALA A 68 -10.21 5.53 9.96
N ILE A 69 -11.53 5.49 9.79
CA ILE A 69 -12.38 6.65 10.07
C ILE A 69 -12.33 7.03 11.56
N LEU A 70 -12.40 6.07 12.47
CA LEU A 70 -12.29 6.32 13.91
C LEU A 70 -10.93 6.94 14.27
N HIS A 71 -9.85 6.38 13.73
CA HIS A 71 -8.51 6.90 13.91
C HIS A 71 -8.33 8.29 13.28
N TYR A 72 -8.90 8.54 12.09
CA TYR A 72 -8.89 9.85 11.44
C TYR A 72 -9.63 10.92 12.28
N LEU A 73 -10.78 10.58 12.85
CA LEU A 73 -11.48 11.49 13.75
C LEU A 73 -10.62 11.83 14.98
N ALA A 74 -9.90 10.84 15.54
CA ALA A 74 -8.95 11.08 16.62
C ALA A 74 -7.86 12.08 16.21
N LEU A 75 -7.21 11.85 15.06
CA LEU A 75 -6.13 12.69 14.53
C LEU A 75 -6.59 14.12 14.17
N THR A 76 -7.88 14.28 13.84
CA THR A 76 -8.46 15.59 13.48
C THR A 76 -9.14 16.31 14.65
N GLY A 77 -8.90 15.87 15.87
CA GLY A 77 -9.22 16.61 17.08
C GLY A 77 -10.56 16.25 17.71
N HIS A 78 -11.09 15.04 17.47
CA HIS A 78 -12.27 14.56 18.21
C HIS A 78 -11.97 14.49 19.72
N LEU A 79 -12.83 15.13 20.55
CA LEU A 79 -12.54 15.38 21.96
C LEU A 79 -12.33 14.10 22.81
N VAL A 80 -13.00 13.02 22.46
CA VAL A 80 -12.89 11.74 23.18
C VAL A 80 -11.87 10.81 22.50
N LEU A 81 -11.96 10.66 21.17
CA LEU A 81 -11.05 9.75 20.45
C LEU A 81 -9.61 10.24 20.44
N GLY A 82 -9.37 11.56 20.35
CA GLY A 82 -8.02 12.14 20.33
C GLY A 82 -7.15 11.65 21.48
N PRO A 83 -7.53 11.87 22.76
CA PRO A 83 -6.79 11.37 23.91
C PRO A 83 -6.63 9.84 23.92
N LEU A 84 -7.70 9.08 23.59
CA LEU A 84 -7.66 7.62 23.61
C LEU A 84 -6.63 7.04 22.62
N TYR A 85 -6.62 7.55 21.38
CA TYR A 85 -5.66 7.12 20.38
C TYR A 85 -4.26 7.68 20.64
N GLY A 86 -4.15 8.84 21.29
CA GLY A 86 -2.89 9.43 21.72
C GLY A 86 -2.07 8.50 22.62
N GLU A 87 -2.72 7.85 23.60
CA GLU A 87 -2.07 6.85 24.47
C GLU A 87 -1.47 5.69 23.65
N LEU A 88 -2.19 5.21 22.62
CA LEU A 88 -1.68 4.15 21.75
C LEU A 88 -0.48 4.62 20.91
N HIS A 89 -0.53 5.85 20.37
CA HIS A 89 0.55 6.41 19.56
C HIS A 89 1.86 6.58 20.36
N GLU A 90 1.73 6.93 21.64
CA GLU A 90 2.86 7.08 22.55
C GLU A 90 3.38 5.73 23.07
N GLY A 91 2.64 4.65 22.80
CA GLY A 91 2.97 3.29 23.26
C GLY A 91 2.67 3.11 24.74
N HIS A 92 1.78 3.91 25.31
CA HIS A 92 1.32 3.74 26.68
C HIS A 92 0.42 2.52 26.81
N PRO A 93 0.49 1.78 27.92
CA PRO A 93 -0.40 0.64 28.13
C PRO A 93 -1.84 1.09 28.31
N VAL A 94 -2.73 0.54 27.51
CA VAL A 94 -4.17 0.73 27.65
C VAL A 94 -4.85 -0.59 28.02
N THR A 95 -5.99 -0.54 28.69
CA THR A 95 -6.83 -1.71 28.90
C THR A 95 -7.63 -1.94 27.61
N PRO A 96 -7.43 -3.04 26.86
CA PRO A 96 -8.03 -3.24 25.55
C PRO A 96 -9.55 -3.11 25.52
N GLU A 97 -10.24 -3.73 26.48
CA GLU A 97 -11.70 -3.72 26.57
C GLU A 97 -12.25 -2.33 26.95
N ALA A 98 -11.50 -1.57 27.78
CA ALA A 98 -11.89 -0.20 28.14
C ALA A 98 -11.73 0.74 26.93
N PHE A 99 -10.63 0.61 26.18
CA PHE A 99 -10.42 1.33 24.93
C PHE A 99 -11.55 1.05 23.93
N ALA A 100 -11.81 -0.22 23.63
CA ALA A 100 -12.84 -0.65 22.69
C ALA A 100 -14.22 -0.11 23.10
N ARG A 101 -14.60 -0.22 24.37
CA ARG A 101 -15.86 0.29 24.90
C ARG A 101 -16.01 1.79 24.66
N SER A 102 -15.00 2.59 25.00
CA SER A 102 -15.06 4.04 24.83
C SER A 102 -15.16 4.43 23.35
N VAL A 103 -14.49 3.70 22.44
CA VAL A 103 -14.62 3.94 21.00
C VAL A 103 -16.02 3.60 20.49
N ILE A 104 -16.61 2.48 20.94
CA ILE A 104 -17.98 2.08 20.56
C ILE A 104 -19.01 3.10 21.09
N GLU A 105 -18.85 3.60 22.31
CA GLU A 105 -19.73 4.66 22.86
C GLU A 105 -19.75 5.91 21.95
N VAL A 106 -18.58 6.33 21.42
CA VAL A 106 -18.52 7.45 20.45
C VAL A 106 -19.18 7.09 19.13
N LEU A 107 -18.89 5.89 18.59
CA LEU A 107 -19.48 5.43 17.33
C LEU A 107 -21.01 5.41 17.38
N GLU A 108 -21.58 4.95 18.50
CA GLU A 108 -23.03 4.87 18.69
C GLU A 108 -23.67 6.21 19.00
N ALA A 109 -22.96 7.11 19.69
CA ALA A 109 -23.43 8.46 19.95
C ALA A 109 -23.40 9.37 18.71
N GLU A 110 -22.39 9.20 17.85
CA GLU A 110 -22.11 10.11 16.75
C GLU A 110 -21.96 9.42 15.37
N PRO A 111 -22.84 8.49 14.98
CA PRO A 111 -22.68 7.74 13.73
C PRO A 111 -22.70 8.63 12.48
N ALA A 112 -23.29 9.82 12.58
CA ALA A 112 -23.32 10.79 11.50
C ALA A 112 -21.93 11.34 11.15
N LEU A 113 -20.99 11.42 12.11
CA LEU A 113 -19.61 11.84 11.84
C LEU A 113 -18.88 10.78 11.00
N LEU A 114 -19.02 9.51 11.37
CA LEU A 114 -18.43 8.41 10.62
C LEU A 114 -19.03 8.32 9.20
N ARG A 115 -20.36 8.45 9.11
CA ARG A 115 -21.09 8.39 7.82
C ARG A 115 -20.59 9.44 6.82
N ARG A 116 -20.18 10.62 7.29
CA ARG A 116 -19.62 11.69 6.45
C ARG A 116 -18.26 11.31 5.84
N GLN A 117 -17.57 10.31 6.38
CA GLN A 117 -16.24 9.88 5.91
C GLN A 117 -16.28 8.60 5.05
N LEU A 118 -17.46 7.95 4.89
CA LEU A 118 -17.58 6.68 4.16
C LEU A 118 -17.25 6.77 2.65
N TRP A 119 -17.12 7.96 2.11
CA TRP A 119 -16.66 8.18 0.73
C TRP A 119 -15.16 7.94 0.54
N ARG A 120 -14.39 7.91 1.64
CA ARG A 120 -12.95 7.68 1.61
C ARG A 120 -12.64 6.21 1.29
N SER A 121 -11.47 5.99 0.69
CA SER A 121 -10.92 4.65 0.48
C SER A 121 -9.68 4.47 1.34
N THR A 122 -9.57 3.34 2.02
CA THR A 122 -8.34 2.99 2.75
C THR A 122 -7.21 2.77 1.76
N GLN A 123 -6.02 3.22 2.13
CA GLN A 123 -4.81 3.09 1.35
C GLN A 123 -3.68 2.55 2.22
N THR A 124 -2.85 1.69 1.65
CA THR A 124 -1.68 1.16 2.34
C THR A 124 -0.44 1.60 1.58
N ASN A 125 -0.03 2.86 1.77
CA ASN A 125 1.22 3.36 1.22
C ASN A 125 2.35 3.06 2.22
N GLU A 126 2.91 1.85 2.14
CA GLU A 126 3.94 1.34 3.05
C GLU A 126 5.34 1.74 2.56
N PRO A 127 6.03 2.65 3.25
CA PRO A 127 7.32 3.16 2.78
C PRO A 127 8.41 2.08 2.61
N ASN A 128 8.41 1.03 3.44
CA ASN A 128 9.42 -0.03 3.33
C ASN A 128 9.36 -0.80 2.00
N ARG A 129 8.22 -0.77 1.28
CA ARG A 129 8.15 -1.34 -0.08
C ARG A 129 9.10 -0.64 -1.04
N SER A 130 9.32 0.68 -0.85
CA SER A 130 10.29 1.45 -1.65
C SER A 130 11.70 0.89 -1.56
N ALA A 131 12.10 0.34 -0.40
CA ALA A 131 13.42 -0.26 -0.22
C ALA A 131 13.58 -1.57 -1.01
N VAL A 132 12.51 -2.36 -1.12
CA VAL A 132 12.48 -3.59 -1.94
C VAL A 132 12.47 -3.24 -3.42
N LEU A 133 11.62 -2.30 -3.82
CA LEU A 133 11.55 -1.81 -5.20
C LEU A 133 12.87 -1.17 -5.63
N ALA A 134 13.55 -0.40 -4.75
CA ALA A 134 14.88 0.14 -5.02
C ALA A 134 15.90 -0.95 -5.35
N ALA A 135 15.87 -2.07 -4.62
CA ALA A 135 16.76 -3.20 -4.88
C ALA A 135 16.48 -3.84 -6.25
N ALA A 136 15.21 -4.03 -6.61
CA ALA A 136 14.82 -4.58 -7.90
C ALA A 136 15.14 -3.61 -9.06
N ILE A 137 14.80 -2.32 -8.92
CA ILE A 137 15.11 -1.28 -9.91
C ILE A 137 16.64 -1.21 -10.16
N GLY A 138 17.43 -1.14 -9.08
CA GLY A 138 18.88 -1.05 -9.18
C GLY A 138 19.51 -2.27 -9.87
N ASP A 139 19.04 -3.47 -9.52
CA ASP A 139 19.56 -4.72 -10.11
C ASP A 139 19.23 -4.82 -11.61
N VAL A 140 18.00 -4.50 -11.99
CA VAL A 140 17.57 -4.48 -13.40
C VAL A 140 18.29 -3.41 -14.17
N ALA A 141 18.39 -2.19 -13.65
CA ALA A 141 19.06 -1.08 -14.32
C ALA A 141 20.56 -1.36 -14.55
N ARG A 142 21.23 -1.95 -13.56
CA ARG A 142 22.63 -2.39 -13.69
C ARG A 142 22.78 -3.42 -14.80
N THR A 143 21.86 -4.39 -14.88
CA THR A 143 21.91 -5.45 -15.89
C THR A 143 21.66 -4.94 -17.30
N LEU A 144 20.73 -3.99 -17.46
CA LEU A 144 20.40 -3.39 -18.75
C LEU A 144 21.30 -2.20 -19.11
N GLY A 145 22.17 -1.74 -18.21
CA GLY A 145 23.07 -0.60 -18.44
C GLY A 145 22.34 0.76 -18.40
N HIS A 146 21.18 0.86 -17.76
CA HIS A 146 20.41 2.10 -17.67
C HIS A 146 20.96 3.00 -16.56
N SER A 147 21.51 4.15 -16.90
CA SER A 147 22.01 5.14 -15.95
C SER A 147 20.98 6.21 -15.59
N GLN A 148 19.95 6.39 -16.42
CA GLN A 148 18.82 7.30 -16.22
C GLN A 148 17.53 6.60 -16.62
N ILE A 149 16.45 6.88 -15.89
CA ILE A 149 15.12 6.31 -16.15
C ILE A 149 14.00 7.34 -15.92
N THR A 150 12.85 7.07 -16.53
CA THR A 150 11.53 7.54 -16.10
C THR A 150 10.92 6.48 -15.19
N LEU A 151 10.37 6.87 -14.04
CA LEU A 151 9.71 5.97 -13.08
C LEU A 151 8.22 6.29 -13.02
N ILE A 152 7.38 5.28 -13.29
CA ILE A 152 5.92 5.35 -13.20
C ILE A 152 5.45 4.42 -12.09
N ASP A 153 4.77 4.96 -11.06
CA ASP A 153 4.22 4.18 -9.94
C ASP A 153 2.69 4.11 -10.07
N VAL A 154 2.17 2.90 -10.24
CA VAL A 154 0.74 2.61 -10.36
C VAL A 154 0.16 2.30 -8.99
N GLY A 155 -0.88 3.04 -8.59
CA GLY A 155 -1.40 3.03 -7.23
C GLY A 155 -0.49 3.78 -6.28
N THR A 156 -0.01 4.94 -6.72
CA THR A 156 1.04 5.70 -6.03
C THR A 156 0.60 6.27 -4.68
N SER A 157 -0.70 6.49 -4.46
CA SER A 157 -1.22 7.09 -3.23
C SER A 157 -0.55 8.45 -2.95
N MET A 158 0.29 8.54 -1.92
CA MET A 158 1.08 9.74 -1.61
C MET A 158 2.42 9.81 -2.36
N GLY A 159 2.92 8.68 -2.90
CA GLY A 159 4.07 8.64 -3.78
C GLY A 159 5.41 8.25 -3.16
N PHE A 160 5.43 7.52 -2.05
CA PHE A 160 6.70 7.04 -1.46
C PHE A 160 7.55 6.22 -2.43
N ASN A 161 6.92 5.34 -3.22
CA ASN A 161 7.63 4.49 -4.17
C ASN A 161 8.25 5.23 -5.35
N LEU A 162 7.89 6.50 -5.56
CA LEU A 162 8.50 7.35 -6.58
C LEU A 162 9.90 7.85 -6.20
N PHE A 163 10.32 7.65 -4.95
CA PHE A 163 11.58 8.17 -4.42
C PHE A 163 12.51 7.10 -3.85
N PRO A 164 12.74 5.97 -4.55
CA PRO A 164 13.59 4.90 -4.07
C PRO A 164 15.08 5.30 -3.97
N ASP A 165 15.47 6.40 -4.62
CA ASP A 165 16.81 7.01 -4.61
C ASP A 165 17.00 8.08 -3.53
N HIS A 166 15.93 8.51 -2.86
CA HIS A 166 15.96 9.51 -1.78
C HIS A 166 15.90 8.90 -0.37
N VAL A 167 15.60 7.61 -0.27
CA VAL A 167 15.46 6.95 1.02
C VAL A 167 16.75 6.26 1.46
N THR A 168 17.09 6.41 2.73
CA THR A 168 18.15 5.59 3.34
C THR A 168 17.59 4.20 3.65
N VAL A 169 18.28 3.16 3.20
CA VAL A 169 17.88 1.75 3.43
C VAL A 169 18.91 1.05 4.29
N LEU A 170 18.46 0.50 5.40
CA LEU A 170 19.26 -0.27 6.35
C LEU A 170 18.85 -1.74 6.33
N ASP A 171 19.81 -2.65 6.46
CA ASP A 171 19.55 -4.10 6.58
C ASP A 171 19.02 -4.48 7.97
N ARG A 172 19.33 -3.66 8.97
CA ARG A 172 18.88 -3.85 10.35
C ARG A 172 18.48 -2.53 10.95
N ASP A 173 17.52 -2.62 11.87
CA ASP A 173 17.07 -1.47 12.62
C ASP A 173 18.16 -0.95 13.55
N GLN A 174 18.54 0.31 13.37
CA GLN A 174 19.55 1.03 14.15
C GLN A 174 18.95 2.16 14.98
N GLY A 175 17.61 2.24 15.06
CA GLY A 175 16.91 3.30 15.79
C GLY A 175 16.70 4.59 15.00
N ASP A 176 17.06 4.62 13.71
CA ASP A 176 16.78 5.75 12.83
C ASP A 176 15.35 5.63 12.26
N ASP A 177 14.45 6.46 12.77
CA ASP A 177 13.07 6.52 12.29
C ASP A 177 12.95 7.14 10.87
N ALA A 178 14.00 7.77 10.36
CA ALA A 178 14.05 8.35 9.03
C ALA A 178 14.59 7.39 7.96
N ALA A 179 15.02 6.20 8.36
CA ALA A 179 15.52 5.15 7.46
C ALA A 179 14.49 4.03 7.28
N LEU A 180 14.44 3.48 6.06
CA LEU A 180 13.71 2.23 5.77
C LEU A 180 14.54 1.04 6.23
N VAL A 181 13.88 0.02 6.77
CA VAL A 181 14.56 -1.20 7.22
C VAL A 181 14.02 -2.39 6.46
N THR A 182 14.88 -3.03 5.67
CA THR A 182 14.53 -4.27 4.96
C THR A 182 15.71 -5.22 4.92
N GLU A 183 15.51 -6.42 5.43
CA GLU A 183 16.53 -7.49 5.45
C GLU A 183 16.53 -8.26 4.13
N CYS A 184 17.71 -8.47 3.54
CA CYS A 184 17.85 -9.35 2.39
C CYS A 184 18.26 -10.76 2.84
N PHE A 185 17.46 -11.76 2.49
CA PHE A 185 17.71 -13.16 2.85
C PHE A 185 18.56 -13.91 1.82
N THR A 186 18.90 -13.28 0.69
CA THR A 186 19.74 -13.91 -0.33
C THR A 186 21.22 -13.70 0.01
N PRO A 187 21.98 -14.76 0.37
CA PRO A 187 23.39 -14.62 0.67
C PRO A 187 24.18 -14.06 -0.51
N GLY A 188 25.01 -13.04 -0.23
CA GLY A 188 25.86 -12.43 -1.25
C GLY A 188 25.15 -11.47 -2.21
N PHE A 189 23.87 -11.23 -2.05
CA PHE A 189 23.20 -10.18 -2.83
C PHE A 189 23.72 -8.80 -2.42
N VAL A 190 24.14 -8.03 -3.40
CA VAL A 190 24.60 -6.65 -3.22
C VAL A 190 23.62 -5.72 -3.92
N ARG A 191 23.00 -4.81 -3.14
CA ARG A 191 22.11 -3.80 -3.71
C ARG A 191 22.89 -2.91 -4.69
N SER A 192 22.39 -2.82 -5.92
CA SER A 192 22.87 -1.86 -6.90
C SER A 192 22.26 -0.48 -6.63
N PRO A 193 22.99 0.60 -6.91
CA PRO A 193 22.39 1.94 -6.84
C PRO A 193 21.18 2.06 -7.75
N VAL A 194 20.17 2.78 -7.31
CA VAL A 194 19.05 3.21 -8.16
C VAL A 194 19.61 4.19 -9.20
N PRO A 195 19.27 4.05 -10.50
CA PRO A 195 19.70 4.99 -11.52
C PRO A 195 19.13 6.38 -11.28
N PHE A 196 19.66 7.38 -11.97
CA PHE A 196 19.09 8.73 -11.91
C PHE A 196 17.64 8.70 -12.43
N ILE A 197 16.69 9.17 -11.63
CA ILE A 197 15.28 9.25 -12.02
C ILE A 197 14.98 10.65 -12.52
N GLY A 198 15.00 10.82 -13.85
CA GLY A 198 14.79 12.11 -14.50
C GLY A 198 13.34 12.59 -14.47
N ARG A 199 12.38 11.65 -14.52
CA ARG A 199 10.94 11.92 -14.45
C ARG A 199 10.28 10.91 -13.53
N ARG A 200 9.37 11.40 -12.65
CA ARG A 200 8.59 10.59 -11.70
C ARG A 200 7.12 10.83 -11.93
N VAL A 201 6.35 9.78 -12.14
CA VAL A 201 4.91 9.85 -12.43
C VAL A 201 4.16 8.93 -11.49
N GLY A 202 3.21 9.47 -10.75
CA GLY A 202 2.31 8.70 -9.92
C GLY A 202 0.90 8.65 -10.51
N LEU A 203 0.39 7.45 -10.76
CA LEU A 203 -0.97 7.21 -11.23
C LEU A 203 -1.82 6.67 -10.08
N ASP A 204 -2.93 7.34 -9.75
CA ASP A 204 -3.86 6.86 -8.72
C ASP A 204 -5.25 7.46 -8.92
N GLN A 205 -6.29 6.70 -8.54
CA GLN A 205 -7.66 7.22 -8.53
C GLN A 205 -7.89 8.18 -7.33
N ASN A 206 -7.11 8.01 -6.25
CA ASN A 206 -7.24 8.75 -5.00
C ASN A 206 -5.88 9.29 -4.55
N LEU A 207 -5.36 10.24 -5.30
CA LEU A 207 -4.08 10.90 -5.00
C LEU A 207 -4.12 11.62 -3.65
N LEU A 208 -3.09 11.41 -2.85
CA LEU A 208 -2.84 12.12 -1.61
C LEU A 208 -1.59 13.00 -1.75
N HIS A 209 -1.54 14.09 -1.00
CA HIS A 209 -0.45 15.05 -1.09
C HIS A 209 0.23 15.27 0.28
N PRO A 210 1.57 15.18 0.40
CA PRO A 210 2.27 15.22 1.69
C PRO A 210 2.17 16.59 2.41
N THR A 211 1.79 17.65 1.71
CA THR A 211 1.60 18.98 2.31
C THR A 211 0.16 19.31 2.71
N LYS A 212 -0.81 18.44 2.34
CA LYS A 212 -2.21 18.63 2.74
C LYS A 212 -2.46 17.91 4.05
N THR A 213 -2.78 18.67 5.10
CA THR A 213 -3.01 18.13 6.44
C THR A 213 -4.07 17.04 6.48
N ASP A 214 -5.15 17.19 5.69
CA ASP A 214 -6.23 16.20 5.61
C ASP A 214 -5.76 14.88 4.98
N ASP A 215 -4.98 14.94 3.90
CA ASP A 215 -4.43 13.78 3.22
C ASP A 215 -3.43 13.03 4.13
N VAL A 216 -2.58 13.78 4.84
CA VAL A 216 -1.63 13.22 5.82
C VAL A 216 -2.38 12.55 6.98
N ALA A 217 -3.38 13.21 7.55
CA ALA A 217 -4.19 12.64 8.62
C ALA A 217 -4.90 11.36 8.16
N TRP A 218 -5.47 11.36 6.95
CA TRP A 218 -6.12 10.17 6.40
C TRP A 218 -5.16 8.99 6.19
N LEU A 219 -4.01 9.23 5.57
CA LEU A 219 -3.04 8.15 5.34
C LEU A 219 -2.43 7.63 6.65
N THR A 220 -2.19 8.52 7.64
CA THR A 220 -1.78 8.13 8.99
C THR A 220 -2.86 7.26 9.65
N ALA A 221 -4.13 7.61 9.49
CA ALA A 221 -5.26 6.87 10.03
C ALA A 221 -5.39 5.45 9.46
N CYS A 222 -4.87 5.20 8.26
CA CYS A 222 -4.81 3.86 7.67
C CYS A 222 -3.74 2.95 8.31
N LEU A 223 -2.88 3.47 9.19
CA LEU A 223 -1.90 2.68 9.95
C LEU A 223 -2.51 2.24 11.30
N TRP A 224 -2.04 1.09 11.80
CA TRP A 224 -2.44 0.61 13.13
C TRP A 224 -1.86 1.50 14.23
N PRO A 225 -2.68 2.11 15.11
CA PRO A 225 -2.19 3.08 16.11
C PRO A 225 -1.30 2.49 17.20
N GLU A 226 -1.40 1.20 17.49
CA GLU A 226 -0.52 0.51 18.43
C GLU A 226 0.89 0.26 17.88
N GLU A 227 1.12 0.47 16.56
CA GLU A 227 2.43 0.38 15.92
C GLU A 227 3.19 1.72 16.04
N SER A 228 3.39 2.21 17.27
CA SER A 228 3.98 3.52 17.54
C SER A 228 5.31 3.77 16.80
N ARG A 229 6.14 2.73 16.62
CA ARG A 229 7.38 2.83 15.85
C ARG A 229 7.14 3.01 14.36
N ARG A 230 6.16 2.29 13.79
CA ARG A 230 5.77 2.44 12.38
C ARG A 230 5.20 3.83 12.12
N LEU A 231 4.40 4.35 13.04
CA LEU A 231 3.86 5.72 12.97
C LEU A 231 4.96 6.77 13.00
N ARG A 232 5.94 6.66 13.93
CA ARG A 232 7.08 7.59 13.99
C ARG A 232 7.89 7.56 12.70
N ARG A 233 8.21 6.37 12.17
CA ARG A 233 8.93 6.22 10.88
C ARG A 233 8.15 6.85 9.74
N PHE A 234 6.85 6.58 9.64
CA PHE A 234 5.99 7.17 8.65
C PHE A 234 6.00 8.71 8.71
N THR A 235 5.88 9.27 9.91
CA THR A 235 5.92 10.73 10.14
C THR A 235 7.28 11.31 9.74
N ALA A 236 8.38 10.68 10.13
CA ALA A 236 9.72 11.16 9.79
C ALA A 236 9.97 11.16 8.27
N LEU A 237 9.52 10.13 7.57
CA LEU A 237 9.62 10.06 6.11
C LEU A 237 8.72 11.06 5.40
N LEU A 238 7.52 11.32 5.93
CA LEU A 238 6.65 12.40 5.41
C LEU A 238 7.33 13.78 5.49
N GLU A 239 8.02 14.06 6.58
CA GLU A 239 8.74 15.33 6.72
C GLU A 239 9.91 15.44 5.71
N GLN A 240 10.62 14.35 5.46
CA GLN A 240 11.63 14.33 4.40
C GLN A 240 11.01 14.53 3.01
N MET A 241 9.90 13.83 2.73
CA MET A 241 9.22 13.86 1.43
C MET A 241 8.79 15.27 1.03
N LYS A 242 8.48 16.15 1.99
CA LYS A 242 8.17 17.56 1.72
C LYS A 242 9.33 18.35 1.11
N GLN A 243 10.56 17.83 1.22
CA GLN A 243 11.79 18.45 0.67
C GLN A 243 12.21 17.83 -0.67
N TRP A 244 11.55 16.73 -1.10
CA TRP A 244 11.87 16.06 -2.34
C TRP A 244 11.25 16.76 -3.54
N PRO A 245 11.77 16.52 -4.77
CA PRO A 245 11.19 17.08 -5.98
C PRO A 245 9.71 16.72 -6.12
N GLU A 246 8.89 17.65 -6.61
CA GLU A 246 7.47 17.37 -6.86
C GLU A 246 7.32 16.43 -8.06
N PRO A 247 6.71 15.23 -7.90
CA PRO A 247 6.47 14.33 -9.01
C PRO A 247 5.24 14.75 -9.83
N VAL A 248 5.14 14.28 -11.05
CA VAL A 248 3.91 14.38 -11.84
C VAL A 248 2.85 13.46 -11.19
N ARG A 249 1.70 14.01 -10.84
CA ARG A 249 0.58 13.27 -10.23
C ARG A 249 -0.61 13.28 -11.16
N VAL A 250 -1.04 12.11 -11.61
CA VAL A 250 -2.14 11.97 -12.56
C VAL A 250 -3.27 11.19 -11.92
N ALA A 251 -4.40 11.86 -11.72
CA ALA A 251 -5.58 11.26 -11.13
C ALA A 251 -6.41 10.53 -12.19
N GLY A 252 -6.71 9.25 -11.97
CA GLY A 252 -7.56 8.44 -12.83
C GLY A 252 -7.29 6.95 -12.79
N ASN A 253 -7.95 6.22 -13.66
CA ASN A 253 -7.70 4.79 -13.82
C ASN A 253 -6.36 4.59 -14.56
N ALA A 254 -5.44 3.87 -13.94
CA ALA A 254 -4.12 3.61 -14.52
C ALA A 254 -4.19 2.89 -15.88
N VAL A 255 -5.20 2.03 -16.09
CA VAL A 255 -5.41 1.32 -17.35
C VAL A 255 -5.63 2.29 -18.52
N ASP A 256 -6.31 3.42 -18.26
CA ASP A 256 -6.60 4.44 -19.27
C ASP A 256 -5.46 5.44 -19.48
N LEU A 257 -4.60 5.59 -18.47
CA LEU A 257 -3.55 6.62 -18.42
C LEU A 257 -2.18 6.12 -18.87
N ILE A 258 -1.92 4.83 -18.73
CA ILE A 258 -0.58 4.27 -18.91
C ILE A 258 -0.03 4.46 -20.33
N ASP A 259 -0.88 4.39 -21.36
CA ASP A 259 -0.47 4.54 -22.76
C ASP A 259 0.26 5.86 -23.01
N TYR A 260 -0.29 6.96 -22.48
CA TYR A 260 0.32 8.29 -22.61
C TYR A 260 1.64 8.38 -21.83
N GLU A 261 1.68 7.88 -20.63
CA GLU A 261 2.83 8.02 -19.74
C GLU A 261 4.03 7.18 -20.20
N VAL A 262 3.78 5.98 -20.72
CA VAL A 262 4.83 5.10 -21.26
C VAL A 262 5.40 5.65 -22.57
N THR A 263 4.61 6.36 -23.37
CA THR A 263 5.04 6.91 -24.68
C THR A 263 5.50 8.36 -24.63
N PHE A 264 5.62 8.95 -23.42
CA PHE A 264 5.88 10.39 -23.25
C PHE A 264 7.23 10.83 -23.82
N ASP A 265 8.28 10.03 -23.63
CA ASP A 265 9.63 10.28 -24.14
C ASP A 265 10.38 8.96 -24.41
N ASP A 266 11.60 9.06 -24.97
CA ASP A 266 12.45 7.92 -25.30
C ASP A 266 13.37 7.49 -24.13
N THR A 267 13.18 8.03 -22.92
CA THR A 267 13.94 7.62 -21.73
C THR A 267 13.56 6.20 -21.31
N PRO A 268 14.51 5.32 -20.95
CA PRO A 268 14.17 4.00 -20.39
C PRO A 268 13.12 4.11 -19.28
N THR A 269 11.99 3.44 -19.46
CA THR A 269 10.80 3.63 -18.61
C THR A 269 10.56 2.42 -17.72
N TYR A 270 10.49 2.66 -16.42
CA TYR A 270 10.21 1.67 -15.39
C TYR A 270 8.81 1.88 -14.82
N VAL A 271 7.92 0.95 -15.11
CA VAL A 271 6.59 0.90 -14.51
C VAL A 271 6.65 0.00 -13.28
N ILE A 272 6.26 0.52 -12.13
CA ILE A 272 6.17 -0.26 -10.89
C ILE A 272 4.74 -0.29 -10.39
N ASN A 273 4.37 -1.38 -9.74
CA ASN A 273 3.16 -1.49 -8.94
C ASN A 273 3.42 -2.33 -7.69
N SER A 274 2.72 -1.99 -6.61
CA SER A 274 2.87 -2.68 -5.34
C SER A 274 1.54 -2.73 -4.59
N TRP A 275 0.91 -3.92 -4.55
CA TRP A 275 -0.36 -4.15 -3.90
C TRP A 275 -1.50 -3.24 -4.39
N VAL A 276 -1.56 -2.99 -5.68
CA VAL A 276 -2.62 -2.20 -6.33
C VAL A 276 -3.46 -3.05 -7.30
N LEU A 277 -2.83 -4.01 -8.00
CA LEU A 277 -3.56 -4.82 -8.98
C LEU A 277 -4.60 -5.74 -8.33
N ALA A 278 -4.50 -5.95 -7.02
CA ALA A 278 -5.54 -6.59 -6.23
C ALA A 278 -6.88 -5.84 -6.27
N TYR A 279 -6.86 -4.52 -6.47
CA TYR A 279 -8.07 -3.69 -6.58
C TYR A 279 -8.64 -3.64 -8.01
N PHE A 280 -7.89 -4.11 -9.00
CA PHE A 280 -8.37 -4.23 -10.38
C PHE A 280 -9.31 -5.44 -10.50
N SER A 281 -10.38 -5.30 -11.26
CA SER A 281 -11.20 -6.43 -11.68
C SER A 281 -10.39 -7.39 -12.57
N LEU A 282 -10.87 -8.60 -12.79
CA LEU A 282 -10.23 -9.54 -13.72
C LEU A 282 -10.13 -8.98 -15.13
N GLU A 283 -11.15 -8.22 -15.56
CA GLU A 283 -11.16 -7.56 -16.85
C GLU A 283 -10.10 -6.45 -16.95
N GLU A 284 -10.01 -5.59 -15.92
CA GLU A 284 -8.98 -4.54 -15.83
C GLU A 284 -7.57 -5.13 -15.79
N ARG A 285 -7.35 -6.25 -15.08
CA ARG A 285 -6.05 -6.95 -15.10
C ARG A 285 -5.70 -7.50 -16.47
N ALA A 286 -6.68 -8.08 -17.16
CA ALA A 286 -6.48 -8.58 -18.52
C ALA A 286 -6.16 -7.44 -19.50
N GLN A 287 -6.88 -6.31 -19.40
CA GLN A 287 -6.61 -5.11 -20.18
C GLN A 287 -5.23 -4.55 -19.86
N TRP A 288 -4.89 -4.38 -18.57
CA TRP A 288 -3.56 -3.93 -18.12
C TRP A 288 -2.45 -4.78 -18.74
N ARG A 289 -2.57 -6.12 -18.64
CA ARG A 289 -1.59 -7.03 -19.23
C ARG A 289 -1.46 -6.87 -20.75
N ASN A 290 -2.57 -6.78 -21.46
CA ASN A 290 -2.56 -6.60 -22.91
C ASN A 290 -1.91 -5.27 -23.32
N THR A 291 -2.20 -4.19 -22.59
CA THR A 291 -1.57 -2.87 -22.81
C THR A 291 -0.07 -2.94 -22.59
N MET A 292 0.38 -3.56 -21.49
CA MET A 292 1.82 -3.71 -21.25
C MET A 292 2.49 -4.60 -22.31
N ASP A 293 1.86 -5.71 -22.73
CA ASP A 293 2.40 -6.57 -23.80
C ASP A 293 2.51 -5.81 -25.13
N TYR A 294 1.55 -4.94 -25.46
CA TYR A 294 1.64 -4.07 -26.63
C TYR A 294 2.86 -3.12 -26.54
N HIS A 295 3.04 -2.44 -25.42
CA HIS A 295 4.19 -1.53 -25.24
C HIS A 295 5.54 -2.24 -25.23
N PHE A 296 5.63 -3.46 -24.69
CA PHE A 296 6.85 -4.26 -24.78
C PHE A 296 7.23 -4.63 -26.22
N ALA A 297 6.25 -4.76 -27.11
CA ALA A 297 6.50 -5.01 -28.53
C ALA A 297 6.96 -3.75 -29.29
N GLU A 298 6.54 -2.56 -28.85
CA GLU A 298 6.80 -1.29 -29.52
C GLU A 298 8.02 -0.53 -28.95
N ARG A 299 8.47 -0.87 -27.72
CA ARG A 299 9.57 -0.19 -27.01
C ARG A 299 10.63 -1.18 -26.54
N GLU A 300 11.90 -0.88 -26.83
CA GLU A 300 13.04 -1.72 -26.41
C GLU A 300 13.49 -1.47 -24.96
N ASP A 301 13.11 -0.34 -24.35
CA ASP A 301 13.62 0.16 -23.07
C ASP A 301 12.55 0.24 -21.96
N LEU A 302 11.50 -0.57 -22.09
CA LEU A 302 10.42 -0.68 -21.09
C LEU A 302 10.72 -1.81 -20.11
N VAL A 303 10.52 -1.51 -18.82
CA VAL A 303 10.59 -2.47 -17.70
C VAL A 303 9.32 -2.36 -16.87
N TRP A 304 8.77 -3.50 -16.47
CA TRP A 304 7.67 -3.57 -15.51
C TRP A 304 8.07 -4.43 -14.31
N ILE A 305 8.00 -3.86 -13.10
CA ILE A 305 8.28 -4.53 -11.84
C ILE A 305 6.97 -4.60 -11.04
N SER A 306 6.41 -5.79 -10.90
CA SER A 306 5.17 -6.05 -10.17
C SER A 306 5.48 -6.72 -8.83
N MET A 307 4.99 -6.13 -7.72
CA MET A 307 5.09 -6.67 -6.37
C MET A 307 3.68 -6.89 -5.83
N GLU A 308 3.14 -8.10 -6.00
CA GLU A 308 1.75 -8.44 -5.67
C GLU A 308 1.66 -9.78 -4.93
N HIS A 309 0.50 -10.11 -4.40
CA HIS A 309 0.22 -11.45 -3.91
C HIS A 309 0.27 -12.45 -5.09
N PRO A 310 0.81 -13.67 -4.94
CA PRO A 310 0.93 -14.63 -6.04
C PRO A 310 -0.37 -14.88 -6.79
N SER A 311 -1.51 -14.99 -6.09
CA SER A 311 -2.81 -15.19 -6.74
C SER A 311 -3.25 -14.05 -7.67
N ILE A 312 -2.68 -12.86 -7.52
CA ILE A 312 -2.89 -11.74 -8.44
C ILE A 312 -2.01 -11.92 -9.68
N ASN A 313 -0.75 -12.26 -9.47
CA ASN A 313 0.21 -12.52 -10.53
C ASN A 313 -0.24 -13.69 -11.44
N ASP A 314 -0.87 -14.73 -10.89
CA ASP A 314 -1.47 -15.84 -11.65
C ASP A 314 -2.49 -15.34 -12.69
N THR A 315 -3.22 -14.27 -12.37
CA THR A 315 -4.21 -13.67 -13.29
C THR A 315 -3.60 -12.85 -14.42
N LEU A 316 -2.29 -12.51 -14.31
CA LEU A 316 -1.54 -11.69 -15.25
C LEU A 316 -0.71 -12.49 -16.25
N ARG A 317 -0.89 -13.82 -16.29
CA ARG A 317 -0.13 -14.72 -17.18
C ARG A 317 1.39 -14.60 -16.99
N PHE A 318 1.84 -14.32 -15.76
CA PHE A 318 3.24 -14.43 -15.40
C PHE A 318 3.69 -15.90 -15.33
N PRO A 319 4.99 -16.18 -15.40
CA PRO A 319 5.50 -17.52 -15.14
C PRO A 319 5.04 -18.04 -13.77
N GLU A 320 4.81 -19.36 -13.69
CA GLU A 320 4.47 -19.98 -12.41
C GLU A 320 5.55 -19.68 -11.37
N ALA A 321 5.14 -19.13 -10.22
CA ALA A 321 6.05 -18.83 -9.13
C ALA A 321 6.74 -20.10 -8.61
N PRO A 322 8.00 -19.99 -8.13
CA PRO A 322 8.66 -21.11 -7.47
C PRO A 322 7.81 -21.62 -6.29
N LYS A 323 7.70 -22.97 -6.18
CA LYS A 323 6.87 -23.61 -5.13
C LYS A 323 7.35 -23.36 -3.70
N ASN A 324 8.60 -22.95 -3.55
CA ASN A 324 9.21 -22.68 -2.25
C ASN A 324 8.98 -21.24 -1.82
N VAL A 325 7.75 -20.89 -1.47
CA VAL A 325 7.44 -19.60 -0.85
C VAL A 325 8.15 -19.53 0.50
N PRO A 326 9.03 -18.56 0.74
CA PRO A 326 9.87 -18.53 1.95
C PRO A 326 9.05 -18.35 3.23
N ARG A 327 7.93 -17.64 3.15
CA ARG A 327 7.00 -17.41 4.27
C ARG A 327 5.56 -17.28 3.77
N PRO A 328 4.56 -17.77 4.53
CA PRO A 328 3.16 -17.58 4.18
C PRO A 328 2.82 -16.09 3.99
N GLY A 329 2.00 -15.78 3.00
CA GLY A 329 1.58 -14.40 2.70
C GLY A 329 2.65 -13.51 2.05
N ALA A 330 3.78 -14.08 1.63
CA ALA A 330 4.80 -13.32 0.89
C ALA A 330 4.24 -12.74 -0.41
N SER A 331 4.73 -11.56 -0.77
CA SER A 331 4.53 -10.97 -2.09
C SER A 331 5.54 -11.54 -3.06
N GLU A 332 5.10 -11.82 -4.27
CA GLU A 332 5.95 -12.19 -5.39
C GLU A 332 6.39 -10.94 -6.14
N ILE A 333 7.65 -10.90 -6.53
CA ILE A 333 8.21 -9.84 -7.36
C ILE A 333 8.52 -10.42 -8.74
N VAL A 334 7.80 -9.93 -9.74
CA VAL A 334 7.99 -10.30 -11.14
C VAL A 334 8.55 -9.12 -11.91
N VAL A 335 9.56 -9.37 -12.72
CA VAL A 335 10.16 -8.38 -13.61
C VAL A 335 9.93 -8.81 -15.05
N THR A 336 9.41 -7.91 -15.86
CA THR A 336 9.25 -8.04 -17.31
C THR A 336 10.00 -6.93 -17.99
N SER A 337 10.66 -7.21 -19.11
CA SER A 337 11.25 -6.16 -19.94
C SER A 337 11.09 -6.50 -21.43
N SER A 338 11.32 -5.52 -22.27
CA SER A 338 11.37 -5.73 -23.72
C SER A 338 12.52 -6.64 -24.16
N PHE A 339 13.55 -6.79 -23.32
CA PHE A 339 14.74 -7.60 -23.63
C PHE A 339 14.61 -9.07 -23.24
N TYR A 340 13.77 -9.39 -22.25
CA TYR A 340 13.59 -10.76 -21.76
C TYR A 340 12.14 -10.96 -21.28
N PRO A 341 11.64 -12.21 -21.37
CA PRO A 341 10.29 -12.53 -20.87
C PRO A 341 10.20 -12.29 -19.36
N SER A 342 8.97 -12.25 -18.86
CA SER A 342 8.71 -12.14 -17.42
C SER A 342 9.50 -13.20 -16.65
N ILE A 343 10.19 -12.76 -15.60
CA ILE A 343 10.95 -13.60 -14.69
C ILE A 343 10.46 -13.39 -13.25
N HIS A 344 10.42 -14.45 -12.48
CA HIS A 344 10.31 -14.34 -11.03
C HIS A 344 11.65 -13.81 -10.50
N TRP A 345 11.65 -12.56 -10.01
CA TRP A 345 12.87 -11.94 -9.45
C TRP A 345 13.10 -12.40 -8.01
N GLY A 346 12.04 -12.53 -7.23
CA GLY A 346 12.13 -12.95 -5.85
C GLY A 346 10.85 -12.76 -5.04
N TRP A 347 10.99 -12.82 -3.74
CA TRP A 347 9.92 -12.71 -2.76
C TRP A 347 10.16 -11.54 -1.81
N SER A 348 9.07 -11.02 -1.23
CA SER A 348 9.19 -10.01 -0.18
C SER A 348 8.07 -10.11 0.86
N HIS A 349 8.30 -9.49 2.00
CA HIS A 349 7.22 -9.21 2.95
C HIS A 349 6.22 -8.23 2.31
N PRO A 350 4.90 -8.39 2.51
CA PRO A 350 3.89 -7.47 1.97
C PRO A 350 4.12 -5.99 2.35
N HIS A 351 4.75 -5.76 3.51
CA HIS A 351 5.14 -4.42 3.98
C HIS A 351 6.64 -4.14 3.82
N GLY A 352 7.38 -4.91 3.02
CA GLY A 352 8.78 -4.63 2.70
C GLY A 352 9.80 -4.86 3.82
N HIS A 353 9.46 -5.59 4.89
CA HIS A 353 10.40 -5.82 6.02
C HIS A 353 11.55 -6.75 5.66
N TRP A 354 11.39 -7.60 4.68
CA TRP A 354 12.41 -8.47 4.13
C TRP A 354 12.15 -8.77 2.66
N PHE A 355 13.19 -9.19 1.96
CA PHE A 355 13.08 -9.75 0.60
C PHE A 355 14.14 -10.83 0.36
N SER A 356 13.89 -11.66 -0.64
CA SER A 356 14.88 -12.58 -1.22
C SER A 356 14.89 -12.47 -2.73
N VAL A 357 16.04 -12.72 -3.33
CA VAL A 357 16.23 -12.71 -4.78
C VAL A 357 16.55 -14.14 -5.23
N ASP A 358 15.73 -14.69 -6.11
CA ASP A 358 15.88 -16.05 -6.61
C ASP A 358 16.59 -16.08 -7.95
N SER A 359 16.26 -15.13 -8.85
CA SER A 359 16.94 -14.99 -10.14
C SER A 359 16.97 -13.52 -10.55
N GLY A 360 18.17 -12.95 -10.58
CA GLY A 360 18.37 -11.67 -11.26
C GLY A 360 18.31 -11.85 -12.79
N PRO A 361 18.00 -10.78 -13.56
CA PRO A 361 18.13 -10.81 -15.00
C PRO A 361 19.56 -11.21 -15.37
N LYS A 362 19.70 -12.15 -16.29
CA LYS A 362 21.00 -12.54 -16.84
C LYS A 362 21.24 -11.71 -18.10
N ALA A 363 22.39 -11.03 -18.13
CA ALA A 363 22.83 -10.27 -19.29
C ALA A 363 22.99 -11.15 -20.53
#